data_b147c47210ab2708bb78380634b7af16
#
_entry.id   b147c47210ab2708bb78380634b7af16
#
_cell.length_a   1.000
_cell.length_b   1.000
_cell.length_c   1.000
_cell.angle_alpha   90.00
_cell.angle_beta   90.00
_cell.angle_gamma   90.00
#
_symmetry.space_group_name_H-M   'P 1'
#
loop_
_entity.id
_entity.type
_entity.pdbx_description
1 polymer ?
#
loop_
_entity_poly.entity_id
_entity_poly.type
_entity_poly.pdbx_seq_one_letter_code
_entity_poly.pdbx_strand_id
1 'polypeptide(L)'
;MFWKKSPPAVLASLLVIHLLAHIDRNMLLGFSPQIIKDLALSNAQYGFLVGAVWVLSFGVMAVFMGTLADRFSRTRVIAAGVLIWSLCTWASGHAQSFEQMVVARFFVASGEAAMVPAAVALLAELFSEKRRGAAMGLFFMGIPLGIGCSFLLAGSFGATHGWRTTFYVLGIVGVAVALLLALLKEDRSQLAPQERGASFLPQVLAVLRVVRGNRALSFTIVGFVLVHLVFASFSFTQLWLVNERGMNAAGIATRIGALQLVFGTLGAVAGGAMSDRVARKLRGGHASFMALLVVICAPLMLAYRFAPAGSPLFYIGMCAGFFLPLAVYGPGMTALANMTPQNMRSTVTGFTMLSINVFALAVGTVAVGMAADHFIKAGVTAPLTGVLIATDVLAISSALFFALAACASRRQRAVAIENVLPVRS
;
A
#
# COMPACT_ATOMS: atom_id res chain seq x y z
N MET A 1 18.28 24.59 12.12
CA MET A 1 19.53 23.91 12.50
C MET A 1 19.34 22.74 13.49
N PHE A 2 18.35 22.80 14.40
CA PHE A 2 18.09 21.72 15.36
C PHE A 2 17.52 20.43 14.74
N TRP A 3 16.70 20.53 13.70
CA TRP A 3 16.00 19.39 13.12
C TRP A 3 16.97 18.33 12.56
N LYS A 4 17.94 18.69 11.67
CA LYS A 4 18.95 17.75 11.15
C LYS A 4 19.95 17.26 12.19
N LYS A 5 20.14 17.97 13.28
CA LYS A 5 21.03 17.54 14.38
C LYS A 5 20.44 16.41 15.23
N SER A 6 19.15 16.13 15.08
CA SER A 6 18.46 15.04 15.80
C SER A 6 17.81 14.07 14.82
N PRO A 7 18.53 13.02 14.32
CA PRO A 7 17.96 12.01 13.44
C PRO A 7 16.65 11.41 13.95
N PRO A 8 16.46 11.14 15.27
CA PRO A 8 15.16 10.68 15.77
C PRO A 8 14.02 11.68 15.58
N ALA A 9 14.28 13.00 15.74
CA ALA A 9 13.25 14.01 15.53
C ALA A 9 12.84 14.11 14.05
N VAL A 10 13.80 13.98 13.12
CA VAL A 10 13.52 13.90 11.69
C VAL A 10 12.67 12.70 11.37
N LEU A 11 13.03 11.52 11.88
CA LEU A 11 12.26 10.28 11.69
C LEU A 11 10.84 10.43 12.24
N ALA A 12 10.66 10.96 13.44
CA ALA A 12 9.35 11.19 14.04
C ALA A 12 8.50 12.16 13.19
N SER A 13 9.09 13.26 12.70
CA SER A 13 8.38 14.20 11.82
C SER A 13 7.97 13.55 10.50
N LEU A 14 8.85 12.77 9.87
CA LEU A 14 8.55 12.06 8.63
C LEU A 14 7.50 10.97 8.85
N LEU A 15 7.53 10.28 9.99
CA LEU A 15 6.49 9.31 10.36
C LEU A 15 5.12 9.99 10.52
N VAL A 16 5.05 11.14 11.20
CA VAL A 16 3.80 11.91 11.35
C VAL A 16 3.27 12.36 9.99
N ILE A 17 4.13 12.83 9.10
CA ILE A 17 3.73 13.25 7.75
C ILE A 17 3.24 12.03 6.94
N HIS A 18 3.93 10.90 7.03
CA HIS A 18 3.55 9.66 6.36
C HIS A 18 2.21 9.12 6.89
N LEU A 19 2.02 9.18 8.21
CA LEU A 19 0.76 8.87 8.87
C LEU A 19 -0.38 9.76 8.34
N LEU A 20 -0.16 11.08 8.28
CA LEU A 20 -1.15 12.05 7.78
C LEU A 20 -1.52 11.78 6.32
N ALA A 21 -0.54 11.50 5.45
CA ALA A 21 -0.79 11.13 4.06
C ALA A 21 -1.68 9.87 3.95
N HIS A 22 -1.39 8.84 4.74
CA HIS A 22 -2.20 7.63 4.75
C HIS A 22 -3.59 7.81 5.38
N ILE A 23 -3.72 8.68 6.39
CA ILE A 23 -5.04 9.08 6.91
C ILE A 23 -5.87 9.72 5.79
N ASP A 24 -5.34 10.73 5.13
CA ASP A 24 -6.01 11.47 4.07
C ASP A 24 -6.42 10.54 2.91
N ARG A 25 -5.49 9.74 2.41
CA ARG A 25 -5.74 8.80 1.32
C ARG A 25 -6.88 7.84 1.63
N ASN A 26 -6.94 7.29 2.86
CA ASN A 26 -7.90 6.25 3.23
C ASN A 26 -9.23 6.80 3.78
N MET A 27 -9.37 8.13 3.94
CA MET A 27 -10.66 8.73 4.33
C MET A 27 -11.79 8.41 3.35
N LEU A 28 -11.49 8.29 2.04
CA LEU A 28 -12.47 7.85 1.05
C LEU A 28 -13.07 6.48 1.37
N LEU A 29 -12.26 5.57 1.94
CA LEU A 29 -12.69 4.23 2.29
C LEU A 29 -13.61 4.25 3.52
N GLY A 30 -13.22 5.01 4.55
CA GLY A 30 -14.00 5.14 5.78
C GLY A 30 -15.35 5.83 5.59
N PHE A 31 -15.46 6.70 4.60
CA PHE A 31 -16.70 7.40 4.24
C PHE A 31 -17.36 6.89 2.97
N SER A 32 -16.97 5.71 2.45
CA SER A 32 -17.45 5.21 1.17
C SER A 32 -18.99 5.22 1.03
N PRO A 33 -19.82 4.79 2.02
CA PRO A 33 -21.27 4.83 1.88
C PRO A 33 -21.83 6.25 1.74
N GLN A 34 -21.27 7.20 2.51
CA GLN A 34 -21.72 8.59 2.49
C GLN A 34 -21.32 9.30 1.19
N ILE A 35 -20.06 9.16 0.78
CA ILE A 35 -19.52 9.80 -0.43
C ILE A 35 -20.22 9.29 -1.69
N ILE A 36 -20.42 7.97 -1.81
CA ILE A 36 -21.11 7.35 -2.93
C ILE A 36 -22.56 7.89 -3.02
N LYS A 37 -23.25 7.98 -1.89
CA LYS A 37 -24.62 8.51 -1.84
C LYS A 37 -24.68 10.00 -2.19
N ASP A 38 -23.83 10.81 -1.57
CA ASP A 38 -23.84 12.27 -1.72
C ASP A 38 -23.45 12.75 -3.13
N LEU A 39 -22.52 12.06 -3.77
CA LEU A 39 -22.03 12.38 -5.12
C LEU A 39 -22.69 11.51 -6.21
N ALA A 40 -23.70 10.69 -5.84
CA ALA A 40 -24.41 9.78 -6.73
C ALA A 40 -23.46 8.91 -7.60
N LEU A 41 -22.39 8.36 -6.99
CA LEU A 41 -21.37 7.61 -7.71
C LEU A 41 -21.85 6.19 -8.01
N SER A 42 -21.46 5.66 -9.17
CA SER A 42 -21.45 4.21 -9.39
C SER A 42 -20.31 3.55 -8.61
N ASN A 43 -20.39 2.21 -8.40
CA ASN A 43 -19.29 1.48 -7.77
C ASN A 43 -18.02 1.52 -8.62
N ALA A 44 -18.14 1.54 -9.96
CA ALA A 44 -17.00 1.70 -10.87
C ALA A 44 -16.33 3.07 -10.72
N GLN A 45 -17.10 4.16 -10.61
CA GLN A 45 -16.58 5.50 -10.35
C GLN A 45 -15.89 5.58 -8.98
N TYR A 46 -16.47 4.98 -7.96
CA TYR A 46 -15.83 4.88 -6.63
C TYR A 46 -14.51 4.09 -6.70
N GLY A 47 -14.51 2.92 -7.35
CA GLY A 47 -13.30 2.12 -7.56
C GLY A 47 -12.19 2.89 -8.30
N PHE A 48 -12.58 3.70 -9.30
CA PHE A 48 -11.65 4.59 -10.02
C PHE A 48 -11.03 5.64 -9.08
N LEU A 49 -11.85 6.28 -8.23
CA LEU A 49 -11.39 7.29 -7.26
C LEU A 49 -10.41 6.74 -6.25
N VAL A 50 -10.69 5.56 -5.66
CA VAL A 50 -9.87 5.03 -4.57
C VAL A 50 -8.61 4.30 -5.06
N GLY A 51 -8.56 3.90 -6.33
CA GLY A 51 -7.42 3.17 -6.91
C GLY A 51 -6.77 3.88 -8.08
N ALA A 52 -7.45 3.95 -9.22
CA ALA A 52 -6.86 4.37 -10.49
C ALA A 52 -6.38 5.83 -10.49
N VAL A 53 -7.14 6.76 -9.94
CA VAL A 53 -6.77 8.19 -9.84
C VAL A 53 -5.44 8.35 -9.14
N TRP A 54 -5.26 7.66 -8.00
CA TRP A 54 -4.03 7.75 -7.23
C TRP A 54 -2.85 7.15 -7.99
N VAL A 55 -3.01 5.96 -8.59
CA VAL A 55 -1.93 5.26 -9.34
C VAL A 55 -1.50 6.06 -10.55
N LEU A 56 -2.44 6.62 -11.31
CA LEU A 56 -2.16 7.45 -12.48
C LEU A 56 -1.41 8.73 -12.11
N SER A 57 -1.92 9.44 -11.10
CA SER A 57 -1.29 10.67 -10.63
C SER A 57 0.10 10.41 -10.03
N PHE A 58 0.20 9.45 -9.13
CA PHE A 58 1.47 9.11 -8.47
C PHE A 58 2.51 8.64 -9.50
N GLY A 59 2.11 7.81 -10.47
CA GLY A 59 3.00 7.29 -11.51
C GLY A 59 3.56 8.39 -12.42
N VAL A 60 2.72 9.36 -12.83
CA VAL A 60 3.15 10.50 -13.63
C VAL A 60 4.02 11.44 -12.80
N MET A 61 3.58 11.79 -11.60
CA MET A 61 4.22 12.84 -10.80
C MET A 61 5.47 12.38 -10.06
N ALA A 62 5.64 11.07 -9.80
CA ALA A 62 6.83 10.55 -9.12
C ALA A 62 8.13 10.87 -9.88
N VAL A 63 8.09 10.85 -11.22
CA VAL A 63 9.24 11.21 -12.06
C VAL A 63 9.58 12.70 -11.92
N PHE A 64 8.57 13.58 -11.99
CA PHE A 64 8.75 15.03 -11.85
C PHE A 64 9.22 15.39 -10.43
N MET A 65 8.59 14.82 -9.40
CA MET A 65 8.93 15.09 -8.01
C MET A 65 10.30 14.53 -7.61
N GLY A 66 10.72 13.39 -8.18
CA GLY A 66 12.08 12.88 -8.03
C GLY A 66 13.12 13.86 -8.56
N THR A 67 12.93 14.38 -9.78
CA THR A 67 13.85 15.39 -10.36
C THR A 67 13.84 16.71 -9.60
N LEU A 68 12.70 17.08 -9.00
CA LEU A 68 12.60 18.26 -8.16
C LEU A 68 13.36 18.08 -6.83
N ALA A 69 13.25 16.91 -6.21
CA ALA A 69 13.95 16.55 -4.98
C ALA A 69 15.49 16.52 -5.15
N ASP A 70 15.97 16.20 -6.38
CA ASP A 70 17.40 16.24 -6.71
C ASP A 70 17.95 17.65 -6.91
N ARG A 71 17.08 18.59 -7.36
CA ARG A 71 17.48 19.98 -7.65
C ARG A 71 17.28 20.96 -6.49
N PHE A 72 16.27 20.68 -5.65
CA PHE A 72 15.87 21.55 -4.55
C PHE A 72 16.10 20.87 -3.19
N SER A 73 15.97 21.65 -2.11
CA SER A 73 15.99 21.15 -0.75
C SER A 73 14.90 20.08 -0.55
N ARG A 74 15.27 18.87 -0.10
CA ARG A 74 14.31 17.78 0.13
C ARG A 74 13.22 18.18 1.11
N THR A 75 13.56 18.91 2.17
CA THR A 75 12.61 19.44 3.14
C THR A 75 11.60 20.38 2.49
N ARG A 76 12.05 21.27 1.58
CA ARG A 76 11.16 22.18 0.86
C ARG A 76 10.26 21.44 -0.14
N VAL A 77 10.80 20.43 -0.82
CA VAL A 77 10.01 19.58 -1.73
C VAL A 77 8.93 18.82 -0.97
N ILE A 78 9.27 18.26 0.21
CA ILE A 78 8.28 17.62 1.10
C ILE A 78 7.25 18.66 1.54
N ALA A 79 7.66 19.83 2.02
CA ALA A 79 6.74 20.88 2.47
C ALA A 79 5.78 21.35 1.36
N ALA A 80 6.28 21.53 0.14
CA ALA A 80 5.46 21.88 -1.02
C ALA A 80 4.47 20.75 -1.37
N GLY A 81 4.93 19.49 -1.34
CA GLY A 81 4.06 18.33 -1.53
C GLY A 81 2.96 18.27 -0.49
N VAL A 82 3.30 18.43 0.81
CA VAL A 82 2.32 18.47 1.91
C VAL A 82 1.32 19.59 1.71
N LEU A 83 1.77 20.79 1.30
CA LEU A 83 0.88 21.92 1.05
C LEU A 83 -0.11 21.63 -0.09
N ILE A 84 0.38 21.10 -1.22
CA ILE A 84 -0.45 20.77 -2.38
C ILE A 84 -1.51 19.75 -2.00
N TRP A 85 -1.12 18.60 -1.41
CA TRP A 85 -2.13 17.59 -1.08
C TRP A 85 -3.11 18.09 -0.02
N SER A 86 -2.67 18.89 0.95
CA SER A 86 -3.55 19.40 2.02
C SER A 86 -4.59 20.38 1.50
N LEU A 87 -4.20 21.29 0.61
CA LEU A 87 -5.14 22.18 -0.08
C LEU A 87 -6.13 21.40 -0.94
N CYS A 88 -5.68 20.35 -1.62
CA CYS A 88 -6.55 19.50 -2.44
C CYS A 88 -7.43 18.57 -1.58
N THR A 89 -6.98 18.18 -0.38
CA THR A 89 -7.83 17.49 0.59
C THR A 89 -8.94 18.42 1.07
N TRP A 90 -8.62 19.64 1.42
CA TRP A 90 -9.62 20.65 1.75
C TRP A 90 -10.60 20.88 0.58
N ALA A 91 -10.12 20.98 -0.65
CA ALA A 91 -10.93 21.09 -1.86
C ALA A 91 -11.81 19.85 -2.09
N SER A 92 -11.34 18.65 -1.74
CA SER A 92 -12.13 17.42 -1.80
C SER A 92 -13.42 17.52 -0.96
N GLY A 93 -13.38 18.24 0.18
CA GLY A 93 -14.56 18.49 1.01
C GLY A 93 -15.64 19.36 0.32
N HIS A 94 -15.26 20.16 -0.68
CA HIS A 94 -16.17 21.00 -1.47
C HIS A 94 -16.72 20.29 -2.71
N ALA A 95 -16.24 19.08 -3.04
CA ALA A 95 -16.66 18.38 -4.25
C ALA A 95 -18.16 18.09 -4.24
N GLN A 96 -18.83 18.41 -5.36
CA GLN A 96 -20.24 18.18 -5.60
C GLN A 96 -20.49 17.23 -6.78
N SER A 97 -19.42 16.81 -7.47
CA SER A 97 -19.50 15.86 -8.58
C SER A 97 -18.31 14.90 -8.57
N PHE A 98 -18.41 13.81 -9.36
CA PHE A 98 -17.35 12.86 -9.59
C PHE A 98 -16.08 13.55 -10.11
N GLU A 99 -16.22 14.42 -11.13
CA GLU A 99 -15.11 15.08 -11.80
C GLU A 99 -14.34 16.00 -10.86
N GLN A 100 -15.05 16.77 -10.02
CA GLN A 100 -14.44 17.64 -9.00
C GLN A 100 -13.64 16.81 -7.99
N MET A 101 -14.20 15.68 -7.55
CA MET A 101 -13.51 14.77 -6.64
C MET A 101 -12.29 14.14 -7.33
N VAL A 102 -12.39 13.72 -8.60
CA VAL A 102 -11.26 13.17 -9.38
C VAL A 102 -10.12 14.18 -9.46
N VAL A 103 -10.41 15.43 -9.82
CA VAL A 103 -9.38 16.49 -9.95
C VAL A 103 -8.71 16.73 -8.61
N ALA A 104 -9.47 16.89 -7.55
CA ALA A 104 -8.93 17.12 -6.21
C ALA A 104 -8.04 15.95 -5.77
N ARG A 105 -8.49 14.70 -5.91
CA ARG A 105 -7.75 13.50 -5.52
C ARG A 105 -6.53 13.21 -6.41
N PHE A 106 -6.56 13.62 -7.68
CA PHE A 106 -5.40 13.57 -8.57
C PHE A 106 -4.26 14.43 -8.01
N PHE A 107 -4.54 15.66 -7.61
CA PHE A 107 -3.53 16.55 -7.05
C PHE A 107 -3.11 16.19 -5.60
N VAL A 108 -4.00 15.56 -4.81
CA VAL A 108 -3.58 14.94 -3.54
C VAL A 108 -2.47 13.92 -3.80
N ALA A 109 -2.69 12.97 -4.70
CA ALA A 109 -1.68 11.96 -5.03
C ALA A 109 -0.40 12.54 -5.63
N SER A 110 -0.50 13.64 -6.40
CA SER A 110 0.64 14.39 -6.92
C SER A 110 1.53 14.94 -5.80
N GLY A 111 0.93 15.52 -4.76
CA GLY A 111 1.64 16.03 -3.59
C GLY A 111 2.31 14.90 -2.78
N GLU A 112 1.60 13.77 -2.60
CA GLU A 112 2.13 12.60 -1.89
C GLU A 112 3.34 11.97 -2.60
N ALA A 113 3.41 12.04 -3.94
CA ALA A 113 4.52 11.50 -4.73
C ALA A 113 5.88 12.13 -4.39
N ALA A 114 5.90 13.36 -3.86
CA ALA A 114 7.13 14.05 -3.45
C ALA A 114 7.72 13.47 -2.16
N MET A 115 6.89 12.91 -1.27
CA MET A 115 7.25 12.65 0.12
C MET A 115 8.12 11.40 0.28
N VAL A 116 7.70 10.24 -0.25
CA VAL A 116 8.39 8.96 0.04
C VAL A 116 9.83 8.91 -0.48
N PRO A 117 10.13 9.29 -1.74
CA PRO A 117 11.51 9.29 -2.23
C PRO A 117 12.42 10.23 -1.43
N ALA A 118 11.95 11.44 -1.16
CA ALA A 118 12.72 12.44 -0.39
C ALA A 118 12.94 12.00 1.07
N ALA A 119 11.93 11.42 1.72
CA ALA A 119 12.03 10.90 3.09
C ALA A 119 13.02 9.72 3.18
N VAL A 120 12.92 8.74 2.27
CA VAL A 120 13.81 7.58 2.23
C VAL A 120 15.26 8.01 2.02
N ALA A 121 15.52 8.95 1.09
CA ALA A 121 16.85 9.48 0.86
C ALA A 121 17.39 10.21 2.10
N LEU A 122 16.57 11.03 2.76
CA LEU A 122 16.95 11.76 3.97
C LEU A 122 17.26 10.80 5.14
N LEU A 123 16.45 9.76 5.35
CA LEU A 123 16.70 8.75 6.38
C LEU A 123 17.96 7.94 6.09
N ALA A 124 18.24 7.64 4.81
CA ALA A 124 19.45 6.93 4.42
C ALA A 124 20.74 7.72 4.72
N GLU A 125 20.68 9.06 4.66
CA GLU A 125 21.81 9.92 5.02
C GLU A 125 21.99 10.08 6.54
N LEU A 126 20.88 10.16 7.27
CA LEU A 126 20.92 10.48 8.71
C LEU A 126 21.23 9.26 9.59
N PHE A 127 20.92 8.05 9.13
CA PHE A 127 21.10 6.82 9.90
C PHE A 127 22.22 5.95 9.35
N SER A 128 23.09 5.47 10.25
CA SER A 128 24.13 4.50 9.90
C SER A 128 23.53 3.19 9.34
N GLU A 129 24.29 2.43 8.55
CA GLU A 129 23.84 1.15 7.95
C GLU A 129 23.19 0.21 8.96
N LYS A 130 23.75 0.11 10.18
CA LYS A 130 23.22 -0.75 11.25
C LYS A 130 21.83 -0.33 11.74
N ARG A 131 21.49 0.96 11.70
CA ARG A 131 20.23 1.52 12.21
C ARG A 131 19.23 1.89 11.10
N ARG A 132 19.69 1.97 9.86
CA ARG A 132 18.88 2.37 8.69
C ARG A 132 17.67 1.49 8.49
N GLY A 133 17.82 0.16 8.61
CA GLY A 133 16.71 -0.78 8.50
C GLY A 133 15.60 -0.54 9.52
N ALA A 134 15.97 -0.29 10.78
CA ALA A 134 15.00 0.03 11.84
C ALA A 134 14.31 1.37 11.60
N ALA A 135 15.05 2.41 11.16
CA ALA A 135 14.49 3.72 10.84
C ALA A 135 13.49 3.64 9.69
N MET A 136 13.81 2.90 8.62
CA MET A 136 12.89 2.65 7.51
C MET A 136 11.65 1.87 7.95
N GLY A 137 11.84 0.83 8.77
CA GLY A 137 10.72 0.06 9.33
C GLY A 137 9.75 0.94 10.12
N LEU A 138 10.28 1.80 11.01
CA LEU A 138 9.46 2.77 11.75
C LEU A 138 8.76 3.76 10.83
N PHE A 139 9.44 4.31 9.83
CA PHE A 139 8.83 5.20 8.85
C PHE A 139 7.65 4.54 8.13
N PHE A 140 7.80 3.30 7.67
CA PHE A 140 6.74 2.56 6.97
C PHE A 140 5.61 2.07 7.89
N MET A 141 5.78 2.13 9.22
CA MET A 141 4.65 1.95 10.15
C MET A 141 3.56 3.01 9.98
N GLY A 142 3.87 4.15 9.36
CA GLY A 142 2.87 5.14 8.95
C GLY A 142 1.74 4.56 8.08
N ILE A 143 1.98 3.47 7.32
CA ILE A 143 0.96 2.84 6.47
C ILE A 143 -0.16 2.19 7.30
N PRO A 144 0.09 1.11 8.09
CA PRO A 144 -0.97 0.46 8.86
C PRO A 144 -1.61 1.38 9.89
N LEU A 145 -0.81 2.27 10.51
CA LEU A 145 -1.31 3.23 11.48
C LEU A 145 -2.23 4.26 10.81
N GLY A 146 -1.85 4.80 9.65
CA GLY A 146 -2.64 5.77 8.92
C GLY A 146 -3.96 5.20 8.40
N ILE A 147 -3.96 3.97 7.87
CA ILE A 147 -5.19 3.28 7.48
C ILE A 147 -6.12 3.13 8.69
N GLY A 148 -5.63 2.63 9.81
CA GLY A 148 -6.43 2.45 11.01
C GLY A 148 -6.98 3.76 11.57
N CYS A 149 -6.13 4.80 11.66
CA CYS A 149 -6.53 6.12 12.12
C CYS A 149 -7.58 6.77 11.20
N SER A 150 -7.52 6.56 9.87
CA SER A 150 -8.52 7.11 8.96
C SER A 150 -9.92 6.57 9.25
N PHE A 151 -10.05 5.27 9.47
CA PHE A 151 -11.32 4.64 9.83
C PHE A 151 -11.79 5.04 11.23
N LEU A 152 -10.87 5.17 12.20
CA LEU A 152 -11.23 5.70 13.54
C LEU A 152 -11.76 7.13 13.45
N LEU A 153 -11.13 8.00 12.66
CA LEU A 153 -11.62 9.36 12.44
C LEU A 153 -12.98 9.38 11.74
N ALA A 154 -13.19 8.52 10.74
CA ALA A 154 -14.47 8.42 10.05
C ALA A 154 -15.58 7.94 11.00
N GLY A 155 -15.30 6.97 11.87
CA GLY A 155 -16.26 6.40 12.81
C GLY A 155 -16.50 7.25 14.07
N SER A 156 -15.60 8.17 14.43
CA SER A 156 -15.71 9.05 15.59
C SER A 156 -16.06 10.49 15.20
N PHE A 157 -15.09 11.31 14.88
CA PHE A 157 -15.27 12.71 14.50
C PHE A 157 -16.19 12.85 13.28
N GLY A 158 -15.98 12.01 12.26
CA GLY A 158 -16.78 12.03 11.04
C GLY A 158 -18.23 11.61 11.22
N ALA A 159 -18.52 10.78 12.24
CA ALA A 159 -19.88 10.37 12.55
C ALA A 159 -20.76 11.55 13.02
N THR A 160 -20.17 12.54 13.69
CA THR A 160 -20.86 13.72 14.24
C THR A 160 -20.81 14.93 13.32
N HIS A 161 -19.71 15.10 12.56
CA HIS A 161 -19.45 16.30 11.74
C HIS A 161 -19.56 16.05 10.23
N GLY A 162 -19.71 14.79 9.82
CA GLY A 162 -19.78 14.41 8.41
C GLY A 162 -18.41 14.38 7.69
N TRP A 163 -18.42 13.77 6.50
CA TRP A 163 -17.19 13.56 5.72
C TRP A 163 -16.59 14.88 5.21
N ARG A 164 -17.41 15.85 4.77
CA ARG A 164 -16.93 17.13 4.25
C ARG A 164 -16.14 17.90 5.30
N THR A 165 -16.70 18.05 6.51
CA THR A 165 -16.03 18.71 7.63
C THR A 165 -14.72 18.02 8.00
N THR A 166 -14.70 16.68 7.95
CA THR A 166 -13.48 15.91 8.22
C THR A 166 -12.38 16.21 7.20
N PHE A 167 -12.73 16.31 5.90
CA PHE A 167 -11.77 16.71 4.87
C PHE A 167 -11.28 18.15 5.04
N TYR A 168 -12.15 19.09 5.46
CA TYR A 168 -11.72 20.47 5.76
C TYR A 168 -10.71 20.52 6.91
N VAL A 169 -11.00 19.83 8.01
CA VAL A 169 -10.13 19.78 9.17
C VAL A 169 -8.78 19.15 8.82
N LEU A 170 -8.77 18.02 8.11
CA LEU A 170 -7.53 17.37 7.66
C LEU A 170 -6.71 18.28 6.76
N GLY A 171 -7.35 18.96 5.81
CA GLY A 171 -6.67 19.91 4.92
C GLY A 171 -6.02 21.05 5.70
N ILE A 172 -6.74 21.65 6.67
CA ILE A 172 -6.20 22.74 7.53
C ILE A 172 -5.03 22.23 8.37
N VAL A 173 -5.15 21.06 9.00
CA VAL A 173 -4.06 20.45 9.78
C VAL A 173 -2.84 20.20 8.90
N GLY A 174 -3.04 19.70 7.69
CA GLY A 174 -1.95 19.45 6.75
C GLY A 174 -1.28 20.74 6.28
N VAL A 175 -2.03 21.82 6.01
CA VAL A 175 -1.47 23.15 5.70
C VAL A 175 -0.62 23.67 6.87
N ALA A 176 -1.08 23.53 8.11
CA ALA A 176 -0.31 23.91 9.28
C ALA A 176 1.01 23.13 9.37
N VAL A 177 0.98 21.81 9.12
CA VAL A 177 2.17 20.95 9.05
C VAL A 177 3.11 21.41 7.93
N ALA A 178 2.59 21.71 6.74
CA ALA A 178 3.38 22.21 5.61
C ALA A 178 4.12 23.52 5.95
N LEU A 179 3.43 24.46 6.60
CA LEU A 179 4.02 25.73 7.03
C LEU A 179 5.12 25.51 8.07
N LEU A 180 4.91 24.63 9.05
CA LEU A 180 5.93 24.27 10.03
C LEU A 180 7.17 23.65 9.35
N LEU A 181 6.98 22.76 8.37
CA LEU A 181 8.07 22.20 7.59
C LEU A 181 8.83 23.25 6.77
N ALA A 182 8.13 24.22 6.20
CA ALA A 182 8.73 25.29 5.41
C ALA A 182 9.66 26.20 6.25
N LEU A 183 9.40 26.29 7.55
CA LEU A 183 10.26 27.05 8.50
C LEU A 183 11.56 26.30 8.83
N LEU A 184 11.67 25.00 8.54
CA LEU A 184 12.87 24.20 8.81
C LEU A 184 13.96 24.54 7.78
N LYS A 185 15.09 25.07 8.27
CA LYS A 185 16.26 25.39 7.42
C LYS A 185 17.07 24.14 7.12
N GLU A 186 17.32 23.89 5.84
CA GLU A 186 18.18 22.83 5.33
C GLU A 186 19.50 23.42 4.80
N ASP A 187 20.63 22.84 5.22
CA ASP A 187 21.95 23.20 4.70
C ASP A 187 22.19 22.51 3.35
N ARG A 188 22.47 23.28 2.30
CA ARG A 188 22.59 22.81 0.91
C ARG A 188 23.93 22.15 0.57
N SER A 189 24.87 22.06 1.51
CA SER A 189 26.28 21.81 1.19
C SER A 189 26.66 20.39 0.75
N GLN A 190 25.69 19.45 0.61
CA GLN A 190 26.00 18.03 0.33
C GLN A 190 25.13 17.37 -0.75
N LEU A 191 24.56 18.10 -1.68
CA LEU A 191 23.88 17.50 -2.84
C LEU A 191 24.97 17.04 -3.85
N ALA A 192 25.38 15.77 -3.78
CA ALA A 192 26.18 15.18 -4.83
C ALA A 192 25.32 15.10 -6.13
N PRO A 193 25.89 15.46 -7.31
CA PRO A 193 25.19 15.30 -8.57
C PRO A 193 24.90 13.81 -8.77
N GLN A 194 23.63 13.44 -8.83
CA GLN A 194 23.25 12.08 -9.20
C GLN A 194 23.45 11.90 -10.70
N GLU A 195 24.20 10.87 -11.10
CA GLU A 195 24.37 10.52 -12.51
C GLU A 195 23.01 10.39 -13.18
N ARG A 196 22.87 10.98 -14.38
CA ARG A 196 21.64 10.88 -15.17
C ARG A 196 21.31 9.42 -15.41
N GLY A 197 20.24 8.95 -14.83
CA GLY A 197 19.77 7.58 -14.98
C GLY A 197 19.59 7.21 -16.45
N ALA A 198 19.84 5.94 -16.78
CA ALA A 198 19.61 5.40 -18.12
C ALA A 198 18.16 5.64 -18.56
N SER A 199 17.92 5.79 -19.87
CA SER A 199 16.57 6.01 -20.41
C SER A 199 15.59 4.93 -19.95
N PHE A 200 14.33 5.34 -19.69
CA PHE A 200 13.31 4.50 -19.06
C PHE A 200 13.04 3.18 -19.82
N LEU A 201 12.91 3.25 -21.14
CA LEU A 201 12.56 2.10 -21.97
C LEU A 201 13.59 0.95 -21.93
N PRO A 202 14.90 1.18 -22.07
CA PRO A 202 15.91 0.14 -21.89
C PRO A 202 15.90 -0.49 -20.50
N GLN A 203 15.62 0.28 -19.45
CA GLN A 203 15.50 -0.25 -18.08
C GLN A 203 14.32 -1.22 -17.95
N VAL A 204 13.15 -0.85 -18.49
CA VAL A 204 11.96 -1.72 -18.51
C VAL A 204 12.24 -3.02 -19.27
N LEU A 205 12.86 -2.94 -20.45
CA LEU A 205 13.21 -4.13 -21.24
C LEU A 205 14.23 -5.03 -20.53
N ALA A 206 15.21 -4.44 -19.83
CA ALA A 206 16.16 -5.19 -19.01
C ALA A 206 15.47 -5.93 -17.85
N VAL A 207 14.53 -5.26 -17.15
CA VAL A 207 13.73 -5.90 -16.09
C VAL A 207 12.90 -7.06 -16.64
N LEU A 208 12.19 -6.85 -17.74
CA LEU A 208 11.38 -7.89 -18.36
C LEU A 208 12.24 -9.11 -18.78
N ARG A 209 13.46 -8.89 -19.25
CA ARG A 209 14.40 -9.97 -19.56
C ARG A 209 14.82 -10.74 -18.32
N VAL A 210 15.17 -10.06 -17.24
CA VAL A 210 15.53 -10.69 -15.95
C VAL A 210 14.36 -11.48 -15.36
N VAL A 211 13.15 -10.89 -15.37
CA VAL A 211 11.94 -11.55 -14.86
C VAL A 211 11.62 -12.80 -15.69
N ARG A 212 11.60 -12.71 -17.02
CA ARG A 212 11.34 -13.85 -17.90
C ARG A 212 12.41 -14.95 -17.80
N GLY A 213 13.65 -14.58 -17.55
CA GLY A 213 14.77 -15.52 -17.38
C GLY A 213 14.77 -16.24 -16.03
N ASN A 214 14.01 -15.78 -15.04
CA ASN A 214 13.94 -16.37 -13.70
C ASN A 214 12.52 -16.72 -13.29
N ARG A 215 12.13 -18.00 -13.47
CA ARG A 215 10.77 -18.51 -13.14
C ARG A 215 10.38 -18.28 -11.68
N ALA A 216 11.34 -18.43 -10.74
CA ALA A 216 11.06 -18.19 -9.32
C ALA A 216 10.70 -16.73 -9.07
N LEU A 217 11.42 -15.79 -9.70
CA LEU A 217 11.14 -14.37 -9.64
C LEU A 217 9.78 -14.02 -10.26
N SER A 218 9.48 -14.56 -11.45
CA SER A 218 8.18 -14.34 -12.13
C SER A 218 7.01 -14.79 -11.26
N PHE A 219 7.07 -16.02 -10.73
CA PHE A 219 6.02 -16.53 -9.85
C PHE A 219 5.90 -15.72 -8.55
N THR A 220 7.02 -15.25 -7.99
CA THR A 220 6.99 -14.40 -6.80
C THR A 220 6.28 -13.08 -7.10
N ILE A 221 6.55 -12.43 -8.23
CA ILE A 221 5.91 -11.17 -8.63
C ILE A 221 4.42 -11.37 -8.85
N VAL A 222 4.01 -12.41 -9.58
CA VAL A 222 2.59 -12.74 -9.82
C VAL A 222 1.87 -13.00 -8.49
N GLY A 223 2.44 -13.84 -7.63
CA GLY A 223 1.88 -14.11 -6.30
C GLY A 223 1.76 -12.84 -5.46
N PHE A 224 2.73 -11.92 -5.59
CA PHE A 224 2.72 -10.67 -4.85
C PHE A 224 1.63 -9.70 -5.35
N VAL A 225 1.40 -9.65 -6.66
CA VAL A 225 0.27 -8.89 -7.23
C VAL A 225 -1.06 -9.48 -6.77
N LEU A 226 -1.22 -10.80 -6.86
CA LEU A 226 -2.47 -11.47 -6.50
C LEU A 226 -2.82 -11.28 -5.02
N VAL A 227 -1.88 -11.48 -4.09
CA VAL A 227 -2.17 -11.31 -2.67
C VAL A 227 -2.58 -9.88 -2.32
N HIS A 228 -2.08 -8.88 -3.07
CA HIS A 228 -2.43 -7.48 -2.85
C HIS A 228 -3.82 -7.09 -3.41
N LEU A 229 -4.52 -7.98 -4.15
CA LEU A 229 -5.94 -7.82 -4.48
C LEU A 229 -6.82 -7.72 -3.24
N VAL A 230 -6.33 -8.18 -2.08
CA VAL A 230 -6.98 -7.93 -0.78
C VAL A 230 -7.23 -6.43 -0.55
N PHE A 231 -6.37 -5.54 -1.05
CA PHE A 231 -6.60 -4.09 -0.94
C PHE A 231 -7.75 -3.61 -1.83
N ALA A 232 -7.97 -4.23 -3.01
CA ALA A 232 -9.15 -3.93 -3.83
C ALA A 232 -10.43 -4.36 -3.09
N SER A 233 -10.45 -5.56 -2.53
CA SER A 233 -11.54 -6.05 -1.68
C SER A 233 -11.76 -5.16 -0.45
N PHE A 234 -10.67 -4.76 0.23
CA PHE A 234 -10.72 -3.88 1.39
C PHE A 234 -11.34 -2.51 1.07
N SER A 235 -11.06 -1.95 -0.12
CA SER A 235 -11.61 -0.65 -0.53
C SER A 235 -13.13 -0.63 -0.56
N PHE A 236 -13.79 -1.76 -0.79
CA PHE A 236 -15.24 -1.89 -0.79
C PHE A 236 -15.81 -2.49 0.50
N THR A 237 -14.95 -2.86 1.46
CA THR A 237 -15.39 -3.56 2.69
C THR A 237 -16.37 -2.72 3.51
N GLN A 238 -16.09 -1.42 3.72
CA GLN A 238 -17.00 -0.52 4.45
C GLN A 238 -18.38 -0.44 3.77
N LEU A 239 -18.37 -0.25 2.46
CA LEU A 239 -19.60 -0.18 1.64
C LEU A 239 -20.41 -1.48 1.74
N TRP A 240 -19.75 -2.64 1.60
CA TRP A 240 -20.36 -3.95 1.73
C TRP A 240 -21.00 -4.18 3.10
N LEU A 241 -20.28 -3.82 4.18
CA LEU A 241 -20.75 -4.02 5.54
C LEU A 241 -21.98 -3.16 5.87
N VAL A 242 -22.03 -1.95 5.32
CA VAL A 242 -23.18 -1.06 5.51
C VAL A 242 -24.37 -1.49 4.64
N ASN A 243 -24.16 -1.70 3.34
CA ASN A 243 -25.24 -1.90 2.38
C ASN A 243 -25.81 -3.33 2.38
N GLU A 244 -24.97 -4.34 2.53
CA GLU A 244 -25.41 -5.75 2.42
C GLU A 244 -25.43 -6.48 3.76
N ARG A 245 -24.67 -6.02 4.77
CA ARG A 245 -24.65 -6.63 6.10
C ARG A 245 -25.43 -5.81 7.14
N GLY A 246 -26.01 -4.65 6.75
CA GLY A 246 -26.87 -3.82 7.60
C GLY A 246 -26.14 -3.19 8.80
N MET A 247 -24.81 -3.07 8.76
CA MET A 247 -24.05 -2.55 9.89
C MET A 247 -24.08 -1.03 9.93
N ASN A 248 -24.09 -0.45 11.13
CA ASN A 248 -23.99 1.00 11.31
C ASN A 248 -22.65 1.52 10.79
N ALA A 249 -22.64 2.51 9.89
CA ALA A 249 -21.47 3.02 9.21
C ALA A 249 -20.38 3.52 10.18
N ALA A 250 -20.76 4.30 11.21
CA ALA A 250 -19.82 4.83 12.19
C ALA A 250 -19.24 3.74 13.10
N GLY A 251 -20.12 2.85 13.60
CA GLY A 251 -19.71 1.76 14.48
C GLY A 251 -18.77 0.78 13.80
N ILE A 252 -19.03 0.43 12.53
CA ILE A 252 -18.16 -0.50 11.80
C ILE A 252 -16.86 0.18 11.36
N ALA A 253 -16.88 1.46 10.99
CA ALA A 253 -15.64 2.20 10.71
C ALA A 253 -14.71 2.21 11.92
N THR A 254 -15.22 2.52 13.12
CA THR A 254 -14.44 2.48 14.36
C THR A 254 -13.81 1.09 14.60
N ARG A 255 -14.59 0.02 14.40
CA ARG A 255 -14.10 -1.36 14.56
C ARG A 255 -13.04 -1.73 13.53
N ILE A 256 -13.28 -1.41 12.24
CA ILE A 256 -12.27 -1.59 11.17
C ILE A 256 -10.99 -0.86 11.55
N GLY A 257 -11.09 0.41 11.97
CA GLY A 257 -9.93 1.21 12.36
C GLY A 257 -9.13 0.57 13.50
N ALA A 258 -9.80 0.17 14.58
CA ALA A 258 -9.15 -0.47 15.72
C ALA A 258 -8.49 -1.81 15.35
N LEU A 259 -9.19 -2.67 14.61
CA LEU A 259 -8.66 -3.95 14.17
C LEU A 259 -7.52 -3.79 13.17
N GLN A 260 -7.59 -2.84 12.25
CA GLN A 260 -6.52 -2.54 11.31
C GLN A 260 -5.26 -2.02 12.01
N LEU A 261 -5.41 -1.15 13.02
CA LEU A 261 -4.28 -0.68 13.84
C LEU A 261 -3.54 -1.85 14.48
N VAL A 262 -4.28 -2.78 15.07
CA VAL A 262 -3.67 -3.92 15.78
C VAL A 262 -3.14 -4.95 14.78
N PHE A 263 -4.00 -5.50 13.95
CA PHE A 263 -3.66 -6.66 13.12
C PHE A 263 -2.84 -6.29 11.88
N GLY A 264 -3.04 -5.10 11.30
CA GLY A 264 -2.18 -4.59 10.25
C GLY A 264 -0.75 -4.35 10.75
N THR A 265 -0.61 -3.75 11.93
CA THR A 265 0.68 -3.54 12.59
C THR A 265 1.36 -4.86 12.96
N LEU A 266 0.60 -5.78 13.58
CA LEU A 266 1.10 -7.12 13.90
C LEU A 266 1.55 -7.86 12.65
N GLY A 267 0.81 -7.75 11.53
CA GLY A 267 1.20 -8.32 10.24
C GLY A 267 2.56 -7.82 9.77
N ALA A 268 2.74 -6.50 9.73
CA ALA A 268 4.00 -5.89 9.31
C ALA A 268 5.18 -6.31 10.20
N VAL A 269 5.01 -6.29 11.52
CA VAL A 269 6.06 -6.65 12.49
C VAL A 269 6.34 -8.15 12.46
N ALA A 270 5.32 -9.00 12.51
CA ALA A 270 5.46 -10.46 12.52
C ALA A 270 6.07 -10.96 11.19
N GLY A 271 5.58 -10.43 10.05
CA GLY A 271 6.11 -10.75 8.73
C GLY A 271 7.60 -10.42 8.60
N GLY A 272 8.02 -9.26 9.09
CA GLY A 272 9.44 -8.86 9.10
C GLY A 272 10.27 -9.69 10.07
N ALA A 273 9.88 -9.77 11.34
CA ALA A 273 10.67 -10.38 12.41
C ALA A 273 10.78 -11.91 12.30
N MET A 274 9.70 -12.58 11.85
CA MET A 274 9.66 -14.04 11.74
C MET A 274 10.20 -14.56 10.41
N SER A 275 10.19 -13.71 9.38
CA SER A 275 10.52 -14.06 7.99
C SER A 275 11.82 -14.87 7.88
N ASP A 276 12.94 -14.33 8.37
CA ASP A 276 14.25 -14.96 8.22
C ASP A 276 14.37 -16.24 9.05
N ARG A 277 13.77 -16.27 10.26
CA ARG A 277 13.83 -17.45 11.13
C ARG A 277 13.05 -18.63 10.54
N VAL A 278 11.84 -18.36 10.06
CA VAL A 278 10.97 -19.39 9.48
C VAL A 278 11.45 -19.80 8.08
N ALA A 279 11.85 -18.84 7.25
CA ALA A 279 12.35 -19.12 5.91
C ALA A 279 13.60 -20.02 5.91
N ARG A 280 14.48 -19.90 6.91
CA ARG A 280 15.64 -20.81 7.06
C ARG A 280 15.25 -22.26 7.34
N LYS A 281 14.11 -22.50 8.00
CA LYS A 281 13.61 -23.84 8.30
C LYS A 281 12.85 -24.45 7.12
N LEU A 282 12.33 -23.62 6.21
CA LEU A 282 11.52 -24.05 5.09
C LEU A 282 12.40 -24.29 3.84
N ARG A 283 12.25 -25.45 3.20
CA ARG A 283 13.03 -25.83 2.01
C ARG A 283 12.94 -24.85 0.82
N GLY A 284 11.87 -24.05 0.72
CA GLY A 284 11.66 -23.03 -0.33
C GLY A 284 11.90 -21.61 0.13
N GLY A 285 12.41 -21.41 1.36
CA GLY A 285 12.75 -20.08 1.89
C GLY A 285 11.53 -19.16 2.07
N HIS A 286 11.70 -17.87 1.78
CA HIS A 286 10.67 -16.84 1.95
C HIS A 286 9.41 -17.10 1.11
N ALA A 287 9.55 -17.71 -0.08
CA ALA A 287 8.39 -18.05 -0.92
C ALA A 287 7.49 -19.10 -0.24
N SER A 288 8.10 -20.15 0.38
CA SER A 288 7.32 -21.12 1.17
C SER A 288 6.67 -20.49 2.40
N PHE A 289 7.33 -19.51 3.04
CA PHE A 289 6.75 -18.80 4.19
C PHE A 289 5.54 -17.97 3.77
N MET A 290 5.61 -17.24 2.64
CA MET A 290 4.47 -16.50 2.11
C MET A 290 3.31 -17.41 1.73
N ALA A 291 3.58 -18.55 1.07
CA ALA A 291 2.55 -19.55 0.76
C ALA A 291 1.85 -20.06 2.04
N LEU A 292 2.62 -20.35 3.09
CA LEU A 292 2.09 -20.80 4.37
C LEU A 292 1.19 -19.74 5.03
N LEU A 293 1.61 -18.47 5.01
CA LEU A 293 0.80 -17.37 5.55
C LEU A 293 -0.55 -17.27 4.82
N VAL A 294 -0.54 -17.34 3.49
CA VAL A 294 -1.79 -17.30 2.70
C VAL A 294 -2.67 -18.51 3.04
N VAL A 295 -2.14 -19.72 3.07
CA VAL A 295 -2.91 -20.95 3.38
C VAL A 295 -3.54 -20.89 4.78
N ILE A 296 -2.84 -20.32 5.78
CA ILE A 296 -3.38 -20.17 7.14
C ILE A 296 -4.49 -19.12 7.19
N CYS A 297 -4.32 -17.98 6.51
CA CYS A 297 -5.29 -16.89 6.53
C CYS A 297 -6.50 -17.15 5.61
N ALA A 298 -6.34 -17.91 4.53
CA ALA A 298 -7.35 -18.14 3.50
C ALA A 298 -8.71 -18.62 4.03
N PRO A 299 -8.78 -19.69 4.86
CA PRO A 299 -10.07 -20.18 5.34
C PRO A 299 -10.79 -19.14 6.21
N LEU A 300 -10.05 -18.37 7.00
CA LEU A 300 -10.60 -17.31 7.83
C LEU A 300 -11.11 -16.15 6.99
N MET A 301 -10.35 -15.75 5.96
CA MET A 301 -10.73 -14.69 5.01
C MET A 301 -11.98 -15.03 4.21
N LEU A 302 -12.19 -16.29 3.85
CA LEU A 302 -13.41 -16.71 3.19
C LEU A 302 -14.57 -16.89 4.18
N ALA A 303 -14.32 -17.50 5.35
CA ALA A 303 -15.34 -17.77 6.33
C ALA A 303 -16.06 -16.51 6.82
N TYR A 304 -15.36 -15.38 6.99
CA TYR A 304 -16.01 -14.17 7.47
C TYR A 304 -17.01 -13.57 6.48
N ARG A 305 -16.88 -13.85 5.18
CA ARG A 305 -17.85 -13.41 4.17
C ARG A 305 -19.21 -14.04 4.36
N PHE A 306 -19.25 -15.27 4.91
CA PHE A 306 -20.45 -16.05 5.18
C PHE A 306 -20.91 -15.96 6.63
N ALA A 307 -20.01 -15.62 7.55
CA ALA A 307 -20.30 -15.56 8.98
C ALA A 307 -21.37 -14.51 9.31
N PRO A 308 -22.25 -14.73 10.31
CA PRO A 308 -23.17 -13.71 10.80
C PRO A 308 -22.42 -12.45 11.21
N ALA A 309 -22.96 -11.27 10.83
CA ALA A 309 -22.35 -10.00 11.16
C ALA A 309 -22.21 -9.84 12.69
N GLY A 310 -21.02 -9.48 13.16
CA GLY A 310 -20.74 -9.31 14.58
C GLY A 310 -20.34 -10.59 15.33
N SER A 311 -20.37 -11.78 14.70
CA SER A 311 -19.92 -13.02 15.33
C SER A 311 -18.39 -13.04 15.54
N PRO A 312 -17.85 -13.85 16.47
CA PRO A 312 -16.40 -14.00 16.65
C PRO A 312 -15.68 -14.39 15.34
N LEU A 313 -16.22 -15.34 14.58
CA LEU A 313 -15.65 -15.79 13.30
C LEU A 313 -15.59 -14.66 12.27
N PHE A 314 -16.61 -13.78 12.24
CA PHE A 314 -16.63 -12.61 11.38
C PHE A 314 -15.43 -11.67 11.68
N TYR A 315 -15.18 -11.34 12.95
CA TYR A 315 -14.05 -10.48 13.30
C TYR A 315 -12.70 -11.15 13.15
N ILE A 316 -12.57 -12.43 13.49
CA ILE A 316 -11.32 -13.20 13.31
C ILE A 316 -10.94 -13.24 11.83
N GLY A 317 -11.90 -13.49 10.94
CA GLY A 317 -11.64 -13.50 9.50
C GLY A 317 -11.29 -12.12 8.94
N MET A 318 -11.93 -11.06 9.42
CA MET A 318 -11.56 -9.67 9.10
C MET A 318 -10.12 -9.36 9.55
N CYS A 319 -9.72 -9.78 10.74
CA CYS A 319 -8.35 -9.64 11.24
C CYS A 319 -7.33 -10.35 10.37
N ALA A 320 -7.64 -11.56 9.86
CA ALA A 320 -6.79 -12.29 8.93
C ALA A 320 -6.58 -11.50 7.62
N GLY A 321 -7.63 -10.85 7.09
CA GLY A 321 -7.57 -9.98 5.93
C GLY A 321 -6.71 -8.74 6.13
N PHE A 322 -6.67 -8.16 7.34
CA PHE A 322 -5.81 -7.02 7.67
C PHE A 322 -4.35 -7.43 7.92
N PHE A 323 -4.14 -8.60 8.50
CA PHE A 323 -2.83 -9.14 8.81
C PHE A 323 -2.06 -9.57 7.57
N LEU A 324 -2.70 -10.33 6.67
CA LEU A 324 -2.03 -11.04 5.59
C LEU A 324 -1.23 -10.14 4.62
N PRO A 325 -1.79 -9.08 4.01
CA PRO A 325 -1.07 -8.30 2.99
C PRO A 325 0.17 -7.61 3.57
N LEU A 326 0.14 -7.22 4.84
CA LEU A 326 1.27 -6.59 5.52
C LEU A 326 2.29 -7.63 6.02
N ALA A 327 1.84 -8.84 6.38
CA ALA A 327 2.73 -9.93 6.80
C ALA A 327 3.55 -10.50 5.64
N VAL A 328 3.04 -10.49 4.42
CA VAL A 328 3.79 -10.98 3.24
C VAL A 328 4.74 -9.92 2.66
N TYR A 329 4.59 -8.65 3.02
CA TYR A 329 5.35 -7.55 2.42
C TYR A 329 6.86 -7.68 2.67
N GLY A 330 7.30 -7.82 3.92
CA GLY A 330 8.71 -7.99 4.29
C GLY A 330 9.38 -9.22 3.65
N PRO A 331 8.82 -10.44 3.84
CA PRO A 331 9.30 -11.64 3.17
C PRO A 331 9.36 -11.53 1.65
N GLY A 332 8.37 -10.86 1.04
CA GLY A 332 8.33 -10.63 -0.40
C GLY A 332 9.46 -9.77 -0.90
N MET A 333 9.74 -8.65 -0.22
CA MET A 333 10.88 -7.79 -0.55
C MET A 333 12.21 -8.52 -0.43
N THR A 334 12.38 -9.32 0.61
CA THR A 334 13.59 -10.15 0.81
C THR A 334 13.71 -11.22 -0.28
N ALA A 335 12.62 -11.89 -0.63
CA ALA A 335 12.60 -12.87 -1.71
C ALA A 335 13.00 -12.26 -3.06
N LEU A 336 12.42 -11.11 -3.41
CA LEU A 336 12.76 -10.37 -4.63
C LEU A 336 14.25 -9.98 -4.67
N ALA A 337 14.78 -9.43 -3.58
CA ALA A 337 16.18 -9.04 -3.48
C ALA A 337 17.15 -10.23 -3.64
N ASN A 338 16.79 -11.38 -3.07
CA ASN A 338 17.59 -12.60 -3.14
C ASN A 338 17.57 -13.28 -4.52
N MET A 339 16.53 -13.06 -5.31
CA MET A 339 16.36 -13.64 -6.66
C MET A 339 16.84 -12.71 -7.77
N THR A 340 17.24 -11.47 -7.43
CA THR A 340 17.58 -10.43 -8.39
C THR A 340 19.08 -10.09 -8.33
N PRO A 341 19.78 -9.93 -9.47
CA PRO A 341 21.15 -9.44 -9.51
C PRO A 341 21.30 -8.11 -8.76
N GLN A 342 22.43 -7.93 -8.06
CA GLN A 342 22.64 -6.80 -7.15
C GLN A 342 22.43 -5.43 -7.81
N ASN A 343 22.90 -5.28 -9.06
CA ASN A 343 22.77 -4.05 -9.86
C ASN A 343 21.34 -3.77 -10.37
N MET A 344 20.41 -4.71 -10.23
CA MET A 344 19.01 -4.57 -10.71
C MET A 344 17.97 -4.63 -9.58
N ARG A 345 18.38 -4.80 -8.32
CA ARG A 345 17.47 -4.98 -7.19
C ARG A 345 16.45 -3.85 -7.05
N SER A 346 16.91 -2.60 -7.10
CA SER A 346 16.02 -1.43 -7.00
C SER A 346 15.04 -1.35 -8.16
N THR A 347 15.51 -1.63 -9.38
CA THR A 347 14.68 -1.56 -10.59
C THR A 347 13.60 -2.66 -10.62
N VAL A 348 13.95 -3.90 -10.25
CA VAL A 348 12.99 -5.03 -10.14
C VAL A 348 12.01 -4.79 -9.00
N THR A 349 12.46 -4.24 -7.86
CA THR A 349 11.57 -3.86 -6.76
C THR A 349 10.59 -2.77 -7.22
N GLY A 350 11.06 -1.72 -7.89
CA GLY A 350 10.21 -0.67 -8.44
C GLY A 350 9.19 -1.21 -9.44
N PHE A 351 9.60 -2.09 -10.35
CA PHE A 351 8.71 -2.77 -11.29
C PHE A 351 7.63 -3.60 -10.56
N THR A 352 8.01 -4.33 -9.51
CA THR A 352 7.06 -5.12 -8.72
C THR A 352 6.05 -4.22 -8.01
N MET A 353 6.50 -3.11 -7.40
CA MET A 353 5.61 -2.14 -6.77
C MET A 353 4.66 -1.49 -7.77
N LEU A 354 5.16 -1.12 -8.94
CA LEU A 354 4.33 -0.60 -10.03
C LEU A 354 3.28 -1.64 -10.45
N SER A 355 3.67 -2.90 -10.61
CA SER A 355 2.75 -3.99 -10.96
C SER A 355 1.64 -4.17 -9.93
N ILE A 356 1.97 -4.13 -8.62
CA ILE A 356 0.98 -4.18 -7.55
C ILE A 356 0.02 -2.98 -7.66
N ASN A 357 0.55 -1.77 -7.77
CA ASN A 357 -0.27 -0.56 -7.83
C ASN A 357 -1.19 -0.56 -9.07
N VAL A 358 -0.69 -0.95 -10.25
CA VAL A 358 -1.48 -0.98 -11.47
C VAL A 358 -2.52 -2.10 -11.41
N PHE A 359 -2.11 -3.34 -11.16
CA PHE A 359 -3.02 -4.49 -11.30
C PHE A 359 -3.89 -4.74 -10.06
N ALA A 360 -3.35 -4.59 -8.84
CA ALA A 360 -4.14 -4.84 -7.64
C ALA A 360 -4.93 -3.60 -7.20
N LEU A 361 -4.33 -2.40 -7.22
CA LEU A 361 -5.06 -1.20 -6.79
C LEU A 361 -5.87 -0.59 -7.94
N ALA A 362 -5.23 -0.13 -9.04
CA ALA A 362 -5.95 0.60 -10.07
C ALA A 362 -6.96 -0.29 -10.81
N VAL A 363 -6.48 -1.37 -11.43
CA VAL A 363 -7.35 -2.28 -12.20
C VAL A 363 -8.27 -3.06 -11.25
N GLY A 364 -7.76 -3.54 -10.13
CA GLY A 364 -8.52 -4.33 -9.15
C GLY A 364 -9.73 -3.59 -8.59
N THR A 365 -9.57 -2.35 -8.13
CA THR A 365 -10.70 -1.58 -7.57
C THR A 365 -11.73 -1.21 -8.64
N VAL A 366 -11.30 -0.83 -9.85
CA VAL A 366 -12.21 -0.55 -10.96
C VAL A 366 -12.98 -1.82 -11.36
N ALA A 367 -12.29 -2.96 -11.46
CA ALA A 367 -12.92 -4.24 -11.81
C ALA A 367 -13.95 -4.67 -10.77
N VAL A 368 -13.64 -4.55 -9.47
CA VAL A 368 -14.59 -4.80 -8.38
C VAL A 368 -15.83 -3.89 -8.51
N GLY A 369 -15.63 -2.60 -8.74
CA GLY A 369 -16.73 -1.65 -8.92
C GLY A 369 -17.59 -1.96 -10.14
N MET A 370 -16.97 -2.22 -11.31
CA MET A 370 -17.69 -2.58 -12.55
C MET A 370 -18.47 -3.89 -12.40
N ALA A 371 -17.89 -4.90 -11.76
CA ALA A 371 -18.56 -6.17 -11.51
C ALA A 371 -19.77 -5.97 -10.57
N ALA A 372 -19.61 -5.17 -9.52
CA ALA A 372 -20.71 -4.84 -8.62
C ALA A 372 -21.85 -4.13 -9.35
N ASP A 373 -21.55 -3.12 -10.18
CA ASP A 373 -22.54 -2.41 -10.98
C ASP A 373 -23.25 -3.33 -12.00
N HIS A 374 -22.51 -4.27 -12.59
CA HIS A 374 -23.09 -5.28 -13.51
C HIS A 374 -24.09 -6.18 -12.77
N PHE A 375 -23.74 -6.71 -11.61
CA PHE A 375 -24.62 -7.58 -10.82
C PHE A 375 -25.84 -6.82 -10.25
N ILE A 376 -25.70 -5.53 -9.90
CA ILE A 376 -26.83 -4.68 -9.53
C ILE A 376 -27.82 -4.58 -10.69
N LYS A 377 -27.35 -4.32 -11.92
CA LYS A 377 -28.19 -4.26 -13.13
C LYS A 377 -28.84 -5.61 -13.45
N ALA A 378 -28.19 -6.71 -13.13
CA ALA A 378 -28.73 -8.07 -13.27
C ALA A 378 -29.72 -8.46 -12.16
N GLY A 379 -30.02 -7.57 -11.19
CA GLY A 379 -30.97 -7.82 -10.12
C GLY A 379 -30.47 -8.73 -9.00
N VAL A 380 -29.17 -8.91 -8.85
CA VAL A 380 -28.58 -9.71 -7.76
C VAL A 380 -28.76 -8.98 -6.43
N THR A 381 -29.25 -9.68 -5.41
CA THR A 381 -29.58 -9.08 -4.09
C THR A 381 -28.38 -8.71 -3.25
N ALA A 382 -27.22 -9.40 -3.40
CA ALA A 382 -25.99 -9.15 -2.66
C ALA A 382 -24.80 -9.07 -3.62
N PRO A 383 -24.72 -8.04 -4.49
CA PRO A 383 -23.75 -7.96 -5.57
C PRO A 383 -22.31 -7.85 -5.06
N LEU A 384 -22.06 -7.05 -4.01
CA LEU A 384 -20.73 -6.88 -3.43
C LEU A 384 -20.24 -8.17 -2.75
N THR A 385 -21.10 -8.91 -2.07
CA THR A 385 -20.72 -10.18 -1.42
C THR A 385 -20.08 -11.13 -2.44
N GLY A 386 -20.73 -11.37 -3.58
CA GLY A 386 -20.20 -12.27 -4.63
C GLY A 386 -18.88 -11.77 -5.23
N VAL A 387 -18.81 -10.47 -5.55
CA VAL A 387 -17.61 -9.86 -6.13
C VAL A 387 -16.43 -9.89 -5.15
N LEU A 388 -16.67 -9.61 -3.87
CA LEU A 388 -15.60 -9.63 -2.86
C LEU A 388 -15.11 -11.03 -2.58
N ILE A 389 -15.99 -12.06 -2.56
CA ILE A 389 -15.59 -13.46 -2.46
C ILE A 389 -14.70 -13.85 -3.65
N ALA A 390 -15.10 -13.50 -4.88
CA ALA A 390 -14.31 -13.78 -6.07
C ALA A 390 -12.93 -13.10 -6.01
N THR A 391 -12.88 -11.85 -5.54
CA THR A 391 -11.63 -11.11 -5.36
C THR A 391 -10.74 -11.76 -4.30
N ASP A 392 -11.31 -12.20 -3.17
CA ASP A 392 -10.58 -12.90 -2.11
C ASP A 392 -10.05 -14.26 -2.60
N VAL A 393 -10.82 -15.02 -3.40
CA VAL A 393 -10.37 -16.28 -4.01
C VAL A 393 -9.18 -16.03 -4.95
N LEU A 394 -9.24 -14.97 -5.78
CA LEU A 394 -8.11 -14.58 -6.63
C LEU A 394 -6.88 -14.20 -5.78
N ALA A 395 -7.06 -13.47 -4.70
CA ALA A 395 -5.96 -13.13 -3.79
C ALA A 395 -5.35 -14.37 -3.14
N ILE A 396 -6.17 -15.32 -2.70
CA ILE A 396 -5.75 -16.58 -2.08
C ILE A 396 -5.02 -17.48 -3.08
N SER A 397 -5.33 -17.40 -4.37
CA SER A 397 -4.61 -18.15 -5.43
C SER A 397 -3.11 -17.79 -5.47
N SER A 398 -2.69 -16.68 -4.87
CA SER A 398 -1.27 -16.33 -4.66
C SER A 398 -0.48 -17.42 -3.93
N ALA A 399 -1.12 -18.23 -3.08
CA ALA A 399 -0.49 -19.39 -2.43
C ALA A 399 0.12 -20.37 -3.44
N LEU A 400 -0.59 -20.64 -4.54
CA LEU A 400 -0.10 -21.48 -5.63
C LEU A 400 1.16 -20.89 -6.26
N PHE A 401 1.14 -19.61 -6.58
CA PHE A 401 2.29 -18.94 -7.21
C PHE A 401 3.49 -18.87 -6.28
N PHE A 402 3.30 -18.64 -4.99
CA PHE A 402 4.37 -18.69 -4.00
C PHE A 402 4.92 -20.11 -3.82
N ALA A 403 4.07 -21.15 -3.89
CA ALA A 403 4.52 -22.53 -3.88
C ALA A 403 5.32 -22.89 -5.15
N LEU A 404 4.87 -22.45 -6.33
CA LEU A 404 5.61 -22.61 -7.59
C LEU A 404 6.97 -21.86 -7.54
N ALA A 405 7.00 -20.66 -6.98
CA ALA A 405 8.24 -19.91 -6.77
C ALA A 405 9.21 -20.68 -5.86
N ALA A 406 8.70 -21.27 -4.78
CA ALA A 406 9.49 -22.08 -3.86
C ALA A 406 10.08 -23.33 -4.55
N CYS A 407 9.28 -24.02 -5.37
CA CYS A 407 9.72 -25.18 -6.15
C CYS A 407 10.79 -24.80 -7.19
N ALA A 408 10.57 -23.69 -7.92
CA ALA A 408 11.54 -23.20 -8.91
C ALA A 408 12.88 -22.79 -8.25
N SER A 409 12.82 -22.10 -7.10
CA SER A 409 14.04 -21.73 -6.35
C SER A 409 14.83 -22.92 -5.86
N ARG A 410 14.16 -24.02 -5.45
CA ARG A 410 14.83 -25.28 -5.05
C ARG A 410 15.57 -25.89 -6.22
N ARG A 411 14.93 -26.00 -7.40
CA ARG A 411 15.55 -26.56 -8.62
C ARG A 411 16.78 -25.77 -9.03
N GLN A 412 16.70 -24.44 -9.01
CA GLN A 412 17.84 -23.57 -9.34
C GLN A 412 19.03 -23.79 -8.39
N ARG A 413 18.78 -23.96 -7.08
CA ARG A 413 19.83 -24.26 -6.09
C ARG A 413 20.44 -25.66 -6.29
N ALA A 414 19.63 -26.66 -6.60
CA ALA A 414 20.12 -28.02 -6.84
C ALA A 414 21.06 -28.07 -8.04
N VAL A 415 20.67 -27.45 -9.17
CA VAL A 415 21.51 -27.34 -10.38
C VAL A 415 22.81 -26.55 -10.09
N ALA A 416 22.74 -25.49 -9.31
CA ALA A 416 23.92 -24.71 -8.95
C ALA A 416 24.94 -25.53 -8.11
N ILE A 417 24.45 -26.37 -7.19
CA ILE A 417 25.29 -27.26 -6.37
C ILE A 417 25.91 -28.35 -7.25
N GLU A 418 25.13 -28.95 -8.16
CA GLU A 418 25.63 -30.01 -9.07
C GLU A 418 26.73 -29.51 -10.03
N ASN A 419 26.62 -28.25 -10.48
CA ASN A 419 27.62 -27.60 -11.32
C ASN A 419 28.91 -27.19 -10.57
N VAL A 420 28.91 -27.13 -9.23
CA VAL A 420 30.06 -26.77 -8.39
C VAL A 420 30.81 -28.01 -7.88
N LEU A 421 30.14 -29.17 -7.80
CA LEU A 421 30.80 -30.43 -7.42
C LEU A 421 31.59 -30.96 -8.63
N PRO A 422 32.95 -31.13 -8.52
CA PRO A 422 33.71 -31.75 -9.59
C PRO A 422 33.21 -33.17 -9.79
N VAL A 423 32.99 -33.54 -11.05
CA VAL A 423 32.74 -34.94 -11.44
C VAL A 423 33.87 -35.76 -10.87
N ARG A 424 33.61 -36.53 -9.80
CA ARG A 424 34.56 -37.57 -9.34
C ARG A 424 34.60 -38.63 -10.44
N SER A 425 35.59 -38.51 -11.31
CA SER A 425 36.06 -39.56 -12.22
C SER A 425 36.75 -40.65 -11.44
#